data_7bc4ad41347478b8190e7b11f3654018
#
_entry.id   7bc4ad41347478b8190e7b11f3654018
#
_cell.length_a   1.000
_cell.length_b   1.000
_cell.length_c   1.000
_cell.angle_alpha   90.00
_cell.angle_beta   90.00
_cell.angle_gamma   90.00
#
_symmetry.space_group_name_H-M   'P 1'
#
loop_
_entity.id
_entity.type
_entity.pdbx_description
1 polymer ?
#
loop_
_entity_poly.entity_id
_entity_poly.type
_entity_poly.pdbx_seq_one_letter_code
_entity_poly.pdbx_strand_id
1 'polypeptide(L)'
;MLAFFLAALSLQACSVQGPAAPASGTERFSAQRLPGAHGEELWALQRGPLVPPLRYRVVVVPGSGCAGMGPFADRYFRGLLHAQVTVLHKPGVHPADTTPAADCPARFVQADHLSAWANHARAALQQVTTAQGHSHADVPWLLVGISEGVELLPSLAASTGPGLAGLVMMAGSGLDPRDAGQMQAERLGHAADWAALGRAQAGPGADTQVVQGRSLRYWRDLWQWPVQQPLLQGPWPVLHAWGDADDMVPPAAYEQFAQRAQHRNAPYCALRLAGANHGLQAGEVDGLQQVWAALEGWGRTPQRGLCASVTFR
;
A
#
# COMPACT_ATOMS: atom_id res chain seq x y z
N MET A 1 6.98 14.74 29.12
CA MET A 1 7.18 13.44 28.46
C MET A 1 5.80 12.94 28.05
N LEU A 2 5.30 13.36 26.89
CA LEU A 2 4.07 12.83 26.30
C LEU A 2 4.50 11.88 25.17
N ALA A 3 4.27 10.60 25.40
CA ALA A 3 4.40 9.61 24.36
C ALA A 3 3.24 9.82 23.38
N PHE A 4 3.55 10.08 22.10
CA PHE A 4 2.59 9.93 21.03
C PHE A 4 2.18 8.46 20.99
N PHE A 5 1.03 8.15 21.54
CA PHE A 5 0.39 6.89 21.28
C PHE A 5 -0.02 6.88 19.80
N LEU A 6 0.86 6.35 18.95
CA LEU A 6 0.38 5.59 17.79
C LEU A 6 -0.48 4.50 18.43
N ALA A 7 -1.79 4.72 18.49
CA ALA A 7 -2.72 3.69 18.91
C ALA A 7 -2.51 2.51 17.98
N ALA A 8 -1.71 1.55 18.43
CA ALA A 8 -1.70 0.23 17.85
C ALA A 8 -3.09 -0.34 18.17
N LEU A 9 -4.05 -0.12 17.27
CA LEU A 9 -5.28 -0.88 17.27
C LEU A 9 -4.87 -2.33 17.10
N SER A 10 -4.80 -3.03 18.23
CA SER A 10 -4.82 -4.48 18.25
C SER A 10 -6.08 -4.90 17.50
N LEU A 11 -5.89 -5.47 16.30
CA LEU A 11 -6.89 -6.26 15.62
C LEU A 11 -7.26 -7.42 16.57
N GLN A 12 -8.19 -7.18 17.48
CA GLN A 12 -8.84 -8.26 18.20
C GLN A 12 -9.67 -9.02 17.18
N ALA A 13 -9.06 -10.08 16.66
CA ALA A 13 -9.74 -11.09 15.87
C ALA A 13 -10.77 -11.77 16.78
N CYS A 14 -12.03 -11.35 16.69
CA CYS A 14 -13.14 -12.17 17.12
C CYS A 14 -13.11 -13.44 16.30
N SER A 15 -12.64 -14.54 16.87
CA SER A 15 -12.67 -15.87 16.30
C SER A 15 -14.11 -16.39 16.30
N VAL A 16 -14.82 -16.17 15.19
CA VAL A 16 -16.02 -16.95 14.88
C VAL A 16 -15.54 -18.21 14.17
N GLN A 17 -15.45 -19.30 14.93
CA GLN A 17 -15.25 -20.64 14.37
C GLN A 17 -16.54 -21.10 13.71
N GLY A 18 -16.62 -20.91 12.38
CA GLY A 18 -17.59 -21.63 11.54
C GLY A 18 -16.99 -22.97 11.09
N PRO A 19 -17.80 -23.99 10.77
CA PRO A 19 -17.32 -25.31 10.37
C PRO A 19 -16.48 -25.22 9.11
N ALA A 20 -15.29 -25.83 9.16
CA ALA A 20 -14.35 -25.91 8.03
C ALA A 20 -14.96 -26.76 6.91
N ALA A 21 -15.28 -26.11 5.78
CA ALA A 21 -15.53 -26.81 4.53
C ALA A 21 -14.23 -27.39 3.97
N PRO A 22 -14.24 -28.57 3.31
CA PRO A 22 -13.03 -29.18 2.77
C PRO A 22 -12.45 -28.31 1.65
N ALA A 23 -11.21 -27.89 1.79
CA ALA A 23 -10.47 -27.11 0.81
C ALA A 23 -10.13 -28.01 -0.39
N SER A 24 -10.89 -27.89 -1.47
CA SER A 24 -10.41 -28.22 -2.82
C SER A 24 -9.21 -27.30 -3.13
N GLY A 25 -8.08 -27.89 -3.60
CA GLY A 25 -6.76 -27.29 -3.71
C GLY A 25 -6.71 -25.86 -4.22
N THR A 26 -6.82 -24.93 -3.30
CA THR A 26 -6.62 -23.51 -3.57
C THR A 26 -5.13 -23.22 -3.47
N GLU A 27 -4.55 -22.66 -4.53
CA GLU A 27 -3.19 -22.15 -4.49
C GLU A 27 -3.06 -21.15 -3.35
N ARG A 28 -2.26 -21.51 -2.34
CA ARG A 28 -1.93 -20.63 -1.21
C ARG A 28 -0.76 -19.74 -1.57
N PHE A 29 -0.65 -18.63 -0.87
CA PHE A 29 0.54 -17.80 -0.97
C PHE A 29 1.78 -18.60 -0.55
N SER A 30 2.83 -18.52 -1.39
CA SER A 30 4.17 -19.01 -1.09
C SER A 30 5.13 -17.85 -0.88
N ALA A 31 6.03 -18.00 0.11
CA ALA A 31 7.09 -17.03 0.34
C ALA A 31 8.27 -17.30 -0.60
N GLN A 32 8.81 -16.24 -1.19
CA GLN A 32 9.99 -16.31 -2.05
C GLN A 32 10.91 -15.11 -1.80
N ARG A 33 12.17 -15.25 -2.21
CA ARG A 33 13.15 -14.17 -2.22
C ARG A 33 13.13 -13.49 -3.58
N LEU A 34 13.19 -12.16 -3.57
CA LEU A 34 13.37 -11.33 -4.75
C LEU A 34 14.63 -10.48 -4.58
N PRO A 35 15.31 -10.11 -5.66
CA PRO A 35 16.43 -9.19 -5.58
C PRO A 35 15.96 -7.84 -5.05
N GLY A 36 16.72 -7.29 -4.12
CA GLY A 36 16.61 -5.93 -3.63
C GLY A 36 17.69 -5.04 -4.22
N ALA A 37 17.80 -3.83 -3.71
CA ALA A 37 18.89 -2.92 -4.05
C ALA A 37 20.23 -3.40 -3.44
N HIS A 38 21.33 -2.99 -4.05
CA HIS A 38 22.69 -3.24 -3.55
C HIS A 38 23.06 -4.72 -3.34
N GLY A 39 22.43 -5.63 -4.07
CA GLY A 39 22.69 -7.07 -3.94
C GLY A 39 22.02 -7.74 -2.74
N GLU A 40 21.18 -7.01 -2.01
CA GLU A 40 20.35 -7.56 -0.96
C GLU A 40 19.13 -8.26 -1.53
N GLU A 41 18.41 -8.98 -0.67
CA GLU A 41 17.16 -9.64 -1.03
C GLU A 41 16.03 -9.13 -0.13
N LEU A 42 14.82 -9.16 -0.67
CA LEU A 42 13.61 -8.96 0.11
C LEU A 42 12.66 -10.14 -0.05
N TRP A 43 11.80 -10.31 0.91
CA TRP A 43 10.75 -11.30 0.84
C TRP A 43 9.56 -10.81 0.03
N ALA A 44 8.93 -11.73 -0.67
CA ALA A 44 7.62 -11.54 -1.27
C ALA A 44 6.73 -12.75 -1.01
N LEU A 45 5.42 -12.52 -0.99
CA LEU A 45 4.42 -13.58 -1.09
C LEU A 45 3.91 -13.61 -2.52
N GLN A 46 3.74 -14.80 -3.08
CA GLN A 46 3.18 -14.95 -4.41
C GLN A 46 2.16 -16.08 -4.46
N ARG A 47 1.10 -15.89 -5.24
CA ARG A 47 0.18 -16.94 -5.67
C ARG A 47 -0.29 -16.71 -7.10
N GLY A 48 -0.63 -17.78 -7.77
CA GLY A 48 -1.34 -17.76 -9.06
C GLY A 48 -2.81 -17.33 -8.94
N PRO A 49 -3.55 -17.37 -10.04
CA PRO A 49 -4.99 -17.14 -10.01
C PRO A 49 -5.71 -18.25 -9.25
N LEU A 50 -6.71 -17.90 -8.44
CA LEU A 50 -7.57 -18.88 -7.75
C LEU A 50 -8.53 -19.57 -8.72
N VAL A 51 -8.88 -18.87 -9.79
CA VAL A 51 -9.77 -19.35 -10.86
C VAL A 51 -9.11 -19.06 -12.20
N PRO A 52 -8.87 -20.06 -13.05
CA PRO A 52 -8.37 -19.82 -14.40
C PRO A 52 -9.43 -19.17 -15.30
N PRO A 53 -9.05 -18.50 -16.38
CA PRO A 53 -7.68 -18.20 -16.77
C PRO A 53 -7.07 -17.02 -15.99
N LEU A 54 -5.73 -16.90 -15.99
CA LEU A 54 -5.05 -15.68 -15.56
C LEU A 54 -5.48 -14.52 -16.47
N ARG A 55 -6.01 -13.43 -15.88
CA ARG A 55 -6.48 -12.26 -16.64
C ARG A 55 -5.64 -11.02 -16.40
N TYR A 56 -5.05 -10.88 -15.23
CA TYR A 56 -4.21 -9.74 -14.86
C TYR A 56 -3.26 -10.11 -13.73
N ARG A 57 -2.32 -9.24 -13.47
CA ARG A 57 -1.35 -9.39 -12.39
C ARG A 57 -1.46 -8.20 -11.45
N VAL A 58 -1.17 -8.43 -10.18
CA VAL A 58 -1.16 -7.39 -9.14
C VAL A 58 0.15 -7.48 -8.38
N VAL A 59 0.87 -6.35 -8.30
CA VAL A 59 2.00 -6.20 -7.39
C VAL A 59 1.58 -5.25 -6.29
N VAL A 60 1.68 -5.71 -5.04
CA VAL A 60 1.23 -5.00 -3.85
C VAL A 60 2.42 -4.48 -3.06
N VAL A 61 2.37 -3.20 -2.74
CA VAL A 61 3.28 -2.50 -1.83
C VAL A 61 2.53 -2.27 -0.52
N PRO A 62 2.85 -3.00 0.56
CA PRO A 62 2.14 -2.90 1.83
C PRO A 62 2.46 -1.60 2.59
N GLY A 63 1.70 -1.37 3.66
CA GLY A 63 1.83 -0.20 4.52
C GLY A 63 3.03 -0.23 5.46
N SER A 64 2.97 0.62 6.47
CA SER A 64 4.02 0.81 7.47
C SER A 64 4.14 -0.37 8.45
N GLY A 65 5.30 -0.45 9.12
CA GLY A 65 5.56 -1.44 10.16
C GLY A 65 6.42 -2.61 9.69
N CYS A 66 6.71 -3.51 10.63
CA CYS A 66 7.61 -4.65 10.46
C CYS A 66 6.89 -6.00 10.51
N ALA A 67 5.56 -6.00 10.45
CA ALA A 67 4.77 -7.21 10.33
C ALA A 67 4.68 -7.67 8.86
N GLY A 68 4.74 -8.98 8.65
CA GLY A 68 4.52 -9.59 7.36
C GLY A 68 3.03 -9.81 7.07
N MET A 69 2.69 -9.99 5.81
CA MET A 69 1.30 -10.22 5.40
C MET A 69 0.88 -11.70 5.39
N GLY A 70 1.81 -12.64 5.61
CA GLY A 70 1.55 -14.08 5.51
C GLY A 70 0.37 -14.56 6.33
N PRO A 71 0.22 -14.18 7.61
CA PRO A 71 -0.87 -14.68 8.46
C PRO A 71 -2.28 -14.38 7.94
N PHE A 72 -2.44 -13.37 7.09
CA PHE A 72 -3.76 -12.96 6.60
C PHE A 72 -3.87 -12.78 5.08
N ALA A 73 -2.81 -13.02 4.32
CA ALA A 73 -2.78 -12.80 2.87
C ALA A 73 -3.87 -13.55 2.12
N ASP A 74 -4.11 -14.83 2.43
CA ASP A 74 -5.15 -15.63 1.77
C ASP A 74 -6.55 -15.02 1.95
N ARG A 75 -6.86 -14.53 3.16
CA ARG A 75 -8.14 -13.86 3.44
C ARG A 75 -8.20 -12.47 2.81
N TYR A 76 -7.12 -11.71 2.92
CA TYR A 76 -7.03 -10.32 2.45
C TYR A 76 -7.25 -10.24 0.93
N PHE A 77 -6.58 -11.10 0.17
CA PHE A 77 -6.60 -11.10 -1.30
C PHE A 77 -7.58 -12.12 -1.92
N ARG A 78 -8.46 -12.74 -1.14
CA ARG A 78 -9.37 -13.79 -1.62
C ARG A 78 -10.29 -13.36 -2.77
N GLY A 79 -10.60 -12.06 -2.87
CA GLY A 79 -11.46 -11.52 -3.92
C GLY A 79 -10.77 -11.34 -5.28
N LEU A 80 -9.43 -11.46 -5.34
CA LEU A 80 -8.66 -11.42 -6.59
C LEU A 80 -8.62 -12.82 -7.22
N LEU A 81 -9.71 -13.22 -7.88
CA LEU A 81 -9.91 -14.59 -8.34
C LEU A 81 -9.02 -14.94 -9.55
N HIS A 82 -8.94 -14.04 -10.53
CA HIS A 82 -8.25 -14.26 -11.79
C HIS A 82 -6.89 -13.58 -11.86
N ALA A 83 -6.37 -13.13 -10.72
CA ALA A 83 -5.10 -12.43 -10.63
C ALA A 83 -3.97 -13.34 -10.16
N GLN A 84 -2.79 -13.18 -10.76
CA GLN A 84 -1.55 -13.48 -10.07
C GLN A 84 -1.24 -12.33 -9.12
N VAL A 85 -1.01 -12.63 -7.85
CA VAL A 85 -0.75 -11.64 -6.80
C VAL A 85 0.66 -11.81 -6.26
N THR A 86 1.43 -10.72 -6.27
CA THR A 86 2.75 -10.64 -5.64
C THR A 86 2.71 -9.53 -4.60
N VAL A 87 2.98 -9.85 -3.34
CA VAL A 87 3.03 -8.89 -2.23
C VAL A 87 4.48 -8.71 -1.81
N LEU A 88 5.02 -7.53 -2.02
CA LEU A 88 6.38 -7.20 -1.58
C LEU A 88 6.40 -7.02 -0.05
N HIS A 89 7.55 -7.27 0.59
CA HIS A 89 7.76 -6.94 1.99
C HIS A 89 8.92 -5.95 2.10
N LYS A 90 8.88 -5.11 3.14
CA LYS A 90 9.97 -4.19 3.44
C LYS A 90 11.28 -4.95 3.70
N PRO A 91 12.45 -4.33 3.46
CA PRO A 91 13.73 -4.94 3.80
C PRO A 91 13.75 -5.44 5.24
N GLY A 92 14.20 -6.69 5.44
CA GLY A 92 14.29 -7.32 6.74
C GLY A 92 12.98 -7.83 7.35
N VAL A 93 11.84 -7.70 6.66
CA VAL A 93 10.55 -8.24 7.10
C VAL A 93 10.31 -9.60 6.46
N HIS A 94 10.14 -10.62 7.30
CA HIS A 94 9.72 -11.94 6.83
C HIS A 94 8.19 -12.02 6.71
N PRO A 95 7.63 -12.70 5.72
CA PRO A 95 6.17 -12.81 5.54
C PRO A 95 5.40 -13.31 6.76
N ALA A 96 6.02 -14.15 7.58
CA ALA A 96 5.39 -14.71 8.79
C ALA A 96 5.57 -13.83 10.04
N ASP A 97 6.25 -12.68 9.95
CA ASP A 97 6.45 -11.79 11.10
C ASP A 97 5.11 -11.21 11.56
N THR A 98 4.88 -11.26 12.87
CA THR A 98 3.64 -10.74 13.50
C THR A 98 3.91 -9.62 14.49
N THR A 99 5.12 -9.06 14.47
CA THR A 99 5.53 -8.00 15.40
C THR A 99 4.67 -6.75 15.21
N PRO A 100 4.01 -6.26 16.26
CA PRO A 100 3.26 -5.01 16.18
C PRO A 100 4.15 -3.83 15.79
N ALA A 101 3.60 -2.85 15.10
CA ALA A 101 4.37 -1.69 14.62
C ALA A 101 5.08 -0.91 15.74
N ALA A 102 4.51 -0.90 16.97
CA ALA A 102 5.12 -0.27 18.13
C ALA A 102 6.37 -1.01 18.65
N ASP A 103 6.49 -2.30 18.34
CA ASP A 103 7.52 -3.19 18.87
C ASP A 103 8.58 -3.56 17.82
N CYS A 104 8.60 -2.86 16.69
CA CYS A 104 9.57 -3.11 15.64
C CYS A 104 11.01 -3.05 16.18
N PRO A 105 11.87 -4.02 15.83
CA PRO A 105 13.23 -4.06 16.34
C PRO A 105 14.05 -2.85 15.87
N ALA A 106 14.97 -2.40 16.69
CA ALA A 106 15.78 -1.20 16.45
C ALA A 106 16.47 -1.23 15.07
N ARG A 107 16.97 -2.40 14.63
CA ARG A 107 17.58 -2.57 13.29
C ARG A 107 16.60 -2.22 12.17
N PHE A 108 15.31 -2.60 12.31
CA PHE A 108 14.28 -2.25 11.34
C PHE A 108 14.02 -0.75 11.37
N VAL A 109 13.81 -0.16 12.56
CA VAL A 109 13.58 1.29 12.73
C VAL A 109 14.67 2.13 12.08
N GLN A 110 15.93 1.67 12.14
CA GLN A 110 17.07 2.34 11.53
C GLN A 110 17.09 2.24 9.99
N ALA A 111 16.67 1.10 9.46
CA ALA A 111 16.68 0.82 8.02
C ALA A 111 15.40 1.27 7.29
N ASP A 112 14.29 1.43 8.03
CA ASP A 112 12.98 1.75 7.46
C ASP A 112 12.90 3.24 7.13
N HIS A 113 13.06 3.57 5.84
CA HIS A 113 12.82 4.90 5.30
C HIS A 113 12.42 4.79 3.81
N LEU A 114 11.65 5.78 3.32
CA LEU A 114 10.98 5.69 2.01
C LEU A 114 11.94 5.48 0.84
N SER A 115 13.09 6.15 0.85
CA SER A 115 14.08 6.01 -0.23
C SER A 115 14.71 4.61 -0.27
N ALA A 116 15.01 4.00 0.88
CA ALA A 116 15.48 2.61 0.93
C ALA A 116 14.39 1.66 0.42
N TRP A 117 13.18 1.80 0.95
CA TRP A 117 12.05 0.96 0.54
C TRP A 117 11.79 1.07 -0.97
N ALA A 118 11.77 2.29 -1.53
CA ALA A 118 11.58 2.50 -2.95
C ALA A 118 12.68 1.85 -3.80
N ASN A 119 13.94 1.91 -3.38
CA ASN A 119 15.05 1.29 -4.11
C ASN A 119 14.94 -0.24 -4.13
N HIS A 120 14.67 -0.85 -2.99
CA HIS A 120 14.46 -2.30 -2.90
C HIS A 120 13.23 -2.75 -3.68
N ALA A 121 12.10 -2.06 -3.52
CA ALA A 121 10.86 -2.38 -4.23
C ALA A 121 11.02 -2.24 -5.75
N ARG A 122 11.80 -1.26 -6.22
CA ARG A 122 12.08 -1.08 -7.65
C ARG A 122 12.86 -2.26 -8.22
N ALA A 123 13.91 -2.72 -7.54
CA ALA A 123 14.69 -3.89 -7.98
C ALA A 123 13.82 -5.16 -8.04
N ALA A 124 13.01 -5.39 -7.00
CA ALA A 124 12.08 -6.51 -6.97
C ALA A 124 11.02 -6.41 -8.08
N LEU A 125 10.48 -5.22 -8.30
CA LEU A 125 9.47 -4.98 -9.33
C LEU A 125 10.02 -5.25 -10.74
N GLN A 126 11.25 -4.83 -11.04
CA GLN A 126 11.92 -5.17 -12.28
C GLN A 126 12.00 -6.68 -12.49
N GLN A 127 12.40 -7.44 -11.47
CA GLN A 127 12.44 -8.90 -11.54
C GLN A 127 11.04 -9.50 -11.81
N VAL A 128 10.03 -9.07 -11.06
CA VAL A 128 8.65 -9.58 -11.19
C VAL A 128 8.07 -9.28 -12.57
N THR A 129 8.42 -8.14 -13.17
CA THR A 129 7.88 -7.74 -14.48
C THR A 129 8.65 -8.35 -15.66
N THR A 130 9.95 -8.67 -15.50
CA THR A 130 10.82 -9.20 -16.58
C THR A 130 10.94 -10.73 -16.56
N ALA A 131 10.91 -11.37 -15.40
CA ALA A 131 11.15 -12.81 -15.25
C ALA A 131 10.05 -13.71 -15.83
N GLN A 132 8.92 -13.14 -16.21
CA GLN A 132 7.79 -13.89 -16.71
C GLN A 132 7.85 -14.01 -18.24
N GLY A 133 8.69 -14.90 -18.75
CA GLY A 133 8.88 -15.24 -20.14
C GLY A 133 7.74 -14.90 -21.12
N HIS A 134 7.97 -15.05 -22.40
CA HIS A 134 7.07 -14.65 -23.50
C HIS A 134 5.59 -15.10 -23.37
N SER A 135 5.27 -16.07 -22.50
CA SER A 135 3.91 -16.59 -22.31
C SER A 135 2.94 -15.65 -21.54
N HIS A 136 3.43 -14.63 -20.85
CA HIS A 136 2.61 -13.71 -20.06
C HIS A 136 2.90 -12.22 -20.31
N ALA A 137 3.65 -11.91 -21.35
CA ALA A 137 4.02 -10.53 -21.70
C ALA A 137 2.79 -9.64 -21.96
N ASP A 138 1.71 -10.22 -22.46
CA ASP A 138 0.48 -9.50 -22.82
C ASP A 138 -0.53 -9.39 -21.66
N VAL A 139 -0.25 -10.02 -20.50
CA VAL A 139 -1.14 -9.94 -19.35
C VAL A 139 -0.94 -8.61 -18.63
N PRO A 140 -1.96 -7.71 -18.64
CA PRO A 140 -1.85 -6.40 -18.00
C PRO A 140 -1.65 -6.55 -16.49
N TRP A 141 -0.98 -5.57 -15.88
CA TRP A 141 -0.75 -5.61 -14.45
C TRP A 141 -1.03 -4.26 -13.78
N LEU A 142 -1.34 -4.32 -12.50
CA LEU A 142 -1.62 -3.19 -11.63
C LEU A 142 -0.59 -3.11 -10.50
N LEU A 143 -0.25 -1.89 -10.13
CA LEU A 143 0.52 -1.61 -8.92
C LEU A 143 -0.43 -1.11 -7.83
N VAL A 144 -0.47 -1.82 -6.71
CA VAL A 144 -1.37 -1.54 -5.58
C VAL A 144 -0.53 -1.05 -4.40
N GLY A 145 -0.82 0.12 -3.88
CA GLY A 145 -0.26 0.63 -2.62
C GLY A 145 -1.31 0.60 -1.52
N ILE A 146 -0.92 0.18 -0.33
CA ILE A 146 -1.76 0.14 0.85
C ILE A 146 -1.16 1.07 1.90
N SER A 147 -1.92 2.06 2.39
CA SER A 147 -1.45 3.01 3.40
C SER A 147 -0.13 3.68 2.97
N GLU A 148 0.96 3.60 3.76
CA GLU A 148 2.29 4.11 3.39
C GLU A 148 2.79 3.56 2.04
N GLY A 149 2.35 2.38 1.60
CA GLY A 149 2.69 1.83 0.29
C GLY A 149 2.20 2.68 -0.88
N VAL A 150 1.17 3.51 -0.68
CA VAL A 150 0.70 4.48 -1.69
C VAL A 150 1.76 5.53 -2.00
N GLU A 151 2.56 5.91 -1.02
CA GLU A 151 3.60 6.93 -1.16
C GLU A 151 4.69 6.51 -2.15
N LEU A 152 4.90 5.19 -2.33
CA LEU A 152 5.90 4.67 -3.25
C LEU A 152 5.39 4.55 -4.70
N LEU A 153 4.06 4.51 -4.89
CA LEU A 153 3.47 4.21 -6.21
C LEU A 153 4.01 5.09 -7.34
N PRO A 154 4.10 6.43 -7.21
CA PRO A 154 4.56 7.26 -8.32
C PRO A 154 6.00 6.95 -8.72
N SER A 155 6.87 6.79 -7.72
CA SER A 155 8.30 6.52 -7.91
C SER A 155 8.53 5.14 -8.53
N LEU A 156 7.76 4.14 -8.14
CA LEU A 156 7.82 2.79 -8.71
C LEU A 156 7.25 2.77 -10.14
N ALA A 157 6.09 3.38 -10.34
CA ALA A 157 5.45 3.43 -11.65
C ALA A 157 6.32 4.12 -12.71
N ALA A 158 7.01 5.21 -12.34
CA ALA A 158 7.95 5.91 -13.22
C ALA A 158 9.15 5.05 -13.66
N SER A 159 9.47 3.99 -12.91
CA SER A 159 10.56 3.07 -13.21
C SER A 159 10.12 1.83 -14.00
N THR A 160 8.82 1.68 -14.27
CA THR A 160 8.29 0.53 -14.99
C THR A 160 8.21 0.77 -16.48
N GLY A 161 8.37 -0.31 -17.24
CA GLY A 161 8.16 -0.31 -18.68
C GLY A 161 6.67 -0.40 -19.07
N PRO A 162 6.38 -0.62 -20.35
CA PRO A 162 5.04 -0.85 -20.85
C PRO A 162 4.39 -2.06 -20.18
N GLY A 163 3.06 -2.05 -20.08
CA GLY A 163 2.28 -3.12 -19.44
C GLY A 163 1.69 -2.76 -18.08
N LEU A 164 2.13 -1.69 -17.42
CA LEU A 164 1.45 -1.14 -16.25
C LEU A 164 0.12 -0.51 -16.68
N ALA A 165 -0.98 -1.16 -16.32
CA ALA A 165 -2.32 -0.74 -16.71
C ALA A 165 -2.92 0.34 -15.78
N GLY A 166 -2.39 0.51 -14.58
CA GLY A 166 -2.82 1.54 -13.65
C GLY A 166 -2.33 1.35 -12.22
N LEU A 167 -2.66 2.32 -11.39
CA LEU A 167 -2.35 2.36 -9.96
C LEU A 167 -3.62 2.18 -9.15
N VAL A 168 -3.52 1.45 -8.05
CA VAL A 168 -4.59 1.31 -7.06
C VAL A 168 -4.07 1.83 -5.73
N MET A 169 -4.66 2.89 -5.25
CA MET A 169 -4.36 3.52 -3.96
C MET A 169 -5.39 3.08 -2.94
N MET A 170 -4.96 2.49 -1.84
CA MET A 170 -5.84 2.00 -0.78
C MET A 170 -5.42 2.61 0.56
N ALA A 171 -6.32 3.32 1.22
CA ALA A 171 -6.10 3.91 2.53
C ALA A 171 -4.82 4.79 2.64
N GLY A 172 -4.43 5.44 1.54
CA GLY A 172 -3.36 6.45 1.49
C GLY A 172 -3.88 7.70 0.78
N SER A 173 -3.59 8.89 1.29
CA SER A 173 -4.26 10.14 0.89
C SER A 173 -3.97 10.58 -0.55
N GLY A 174 -2.81 10.24 -1.09
CA GLY A 174 -2.31 10.79 -2.37
C GLY A 174 -1.71 12.20 -2.26
N LEU A 175 -1.78 12.83 -1.08
CA LEU A 175 -1.01 14.06 -0.78
C LEU A 175 0.45 13.70 -0.47
N ASP A 176 1.31 14.70 -0.47
CA ASP A 176 2.66 14.52 0.06
C ASP A 176 2.58 14.16 1.56
N PRO A 177 3.39 13.20 2.05
CA PRO A 177 3.26 12.69 3.42
C PRO A 177 3.35 13.76 4.50
N ARG A 178 4.18 14.79 4.28
CA ARG A 178 4.28 15.94 5.17
C ARG A 178 2.94 16.66 5.31
N ASP A 179 2.23 16.86 4.21
CA ASP A 179 0.99 17.65 4.21
C ASP A 179 -0.17 16.82 4.79
N ALA A 180 -0.24 15.52 4.46
CA ALA A 180 -1.19 14.59 5.08
C ALA A 180 -0.96 14.47 6.60
N GLY A 181 0.31 14.38 7.03
CA GLY A 181 0.70 14.33 8.43
C GLY A 181 0.37 15.63 9.18
N GLN A 182 0.52 16.80 8.55
CA GLN A 182 0.09 18.09 9.13
C GLN A 182 -1.42 18.09 9.38
N MET A 183 -2.22 17.70 8.39
CA MET A 183 -3.68 17.63 8.53
C MET A 183 -4.11 16.67 9.64
N GLN A 184 -3.42 15.51 9.77
CA GLN A 184 -3.69 14.55 10.83
C GLN A 184 -3.33 15.12 12.20
N ALA A 185 -2.18 15.77 12.32
CA ALA A 185 -1.74 16.39 13.56
C ALA A 185 -2.71 17.51 14.02
N GLU A 186 -3.20 18.31 13.08
CA GLU A 186 -4.22 19.35 13.36
C GLU A 186 -5.53 18.72 13.85
N ARG A 187 -6.02 17.68 13.16
CA ARG A 187 -7.23 16.93 13.55
C ARG A 187 -7.15 16.37 14.96
N LEU A 188 -5.97 15.90 15.36
CA LEU A 188 -5.72 15.31 16.68
C LEU A 188 -5.30 16.32 17.77
N GLY A 189 -5.17 17.61 17.44
CA GLY A 189 -4.69 18.64 18.37
C GLY A 189 -3.18 18.60 18.65
N HIS A 190 -2.40 17.98 17.77
CA HIS A 190 -0.95 17.75 17.87
C HIS A 190 -0.11 18.59 16.89
N ALA A 191 -0.64 19.69 16.39
CA ALA A 191 0.07 20.53 15.41
C ALA A 191 1.43 21.05 15.93
N ALA A 192 1.53 21.35 17.23
CA ALA A 192 2.78 21.79 17.87
C ALA A 192 3.86 20.69 17.85
N ASP A 193 3.46 19.43 18.08
CA ASP A 193 4.36 18.28 18.06
C ASP A 193 4.84 17.98 16.63
N TRP A 194 3.95 18.11 15.62
CA TRP A 194 4.31 17.99 14.22
C TRP A 194 5.32 19.07 13.80
N ALA A 195 5.10 20.32 14.22
CA ALA A 195 6.05 21.40 13.99
C ALA A 195 7.39 21.17 14.67
N ALA A 196 7.40 20.59 15.90
CA ALA A 196 8.61 20.21 16.60
C ALA A 196 9.37 19.09 15.86
N LEU A 197 8.65 18.10 15.34
CA LEU A 197 9.22 17.04 14.49
C LEU A 197 9.84 17.63 13.21
N GLY A 198 9.17 18.60 12.57
CA GLY A 198 9.69 19.33 11.42
C GLY A 198 11.03 20.04 11.71
N ARG A 199 11.17 20.63 12.90
CA ARG A 199 12.46 21.22 13.34
C ARG A 199 13.50 20.12 13.62
N ALA A 200 13.13 19.03 14.24
CA ALA A 200 14.05 17.95 14.58
C ALA A 200 14.65 17.31 13.32
N GLN A 201 13.85 17.02 12.31
CA GLN A 201 14.32 16.41 11.05
C GLN A 201 15.20 17.37 10.24
N ALA A 202 14.97 18.69 10.33
CA ALA A 202 15.79 19.71 9.67
C ALA A 202 17.11 20.00 10.43
N GLY A 203 17.20 19.57 11.69
CA GLY A 203 18.34 19.82 12.55
C GLY A 203 19.55 18.93 12.27
N PRO A 204 20.69 19.16 12.97
CA PRO A 204 21.96 18.45 12.74
C PRO A 204 22.01 17.05 13.39
N GLY A 205 20.93 16.54 13.97
CA GLY A 205 20.90 15.22 14.60
C GLY A 205 21.32 14.09 13.64
N ALA A 206 21.91 13.03 14.20
CA ALA A 206 22.31 11.86 13.40
C ALA A 206 21.08 11.18 12.78
N ASP A 207 21.21 10.64 11.56
CA ASP A 207 20.16 9.90 10.87
C ASP A 207 19.59 8.74 11.70
N THR A 208 20.43 8.15 12.54
CA THR A 208 20.07 7.03 13.43
C THR A 208 19.35 7.46 14.71
N GLN A 209 19.26 8.75 15.02
CA GLN A 209 18.49 9.23 16.17
C GLN A 209 17.01 8.90 16.00
N VAL A 210 16.43 8.29 17.02
CA VAL A 210 15.00 7.92 17.03
C VAL A 210 14.18 9.05 17.64
N VAL A 211 13.18 9.52 16.89
CA VAL A 211 12.19 10.51 17.30
C VAL A 211 10.81 9.97 16.98
N GLN A 212 9.92 9.94 17.95
CA GLN A 212 8.55 9.40 17.77
C GLN A 212 8.52 8.01 17.13
N GLY A 213 9.40 7.10 17.57
CA GLY A 213 9.46 5.70 17.12
C GLY A 213 10.07 5.46 15.74
N ARG A 214 10.56 6.49 15.06
CA ARG A 214 11.21 6.40 13.75
C ARG A 214 12.59 7.08 13.77
N SER A 215 13.48 6.67 12.87
CA SER A 215 14.78 7.34 12.71
C SER A 215 14.62 8.75 12.12
N LEU A 216 15.58 9.66 12.38
CA LEU A 216 15.59 10.96 11.70
C LEU A 216 15.72 10.79 10.18
N ARG A 217 16.38 9.75 9.70
CA ARG A 217 16.44 9.43 8.28
C ARG A 217 15.04 9.21 7.69
N TYR A 218 14.18 8.44 8.37
CA TYR A 218 12.79 8.25 7.95
C TYR A 218 12.05 9.58 7.84
N TRP A 219 12.16 10.45 8.86
CA TRP A 219 11.47 11.74 8.87
C TRP A 219 12.00 12.69 7.79
N ARG A 220 13.30 12.68 7.52
CA ARG A 220 13.91 13.49 6.44
C ARG A 220 13.40 13.07 5.07
N ASP A 221 13.32 11.77 4.83
CA ASP A 221 12.74 11.25 3.59
C ASP A 221 11.27 11.66 3.48
N LEU A 222 10.48 11.39 4.51
CA LEU A 222 9.04 11.68 4.53
C LEU A 222 8.75 13.16 4.27
N TRP A 223 9.54 14.04 4.87
CA TRP A 223 9.34 15.50 4.76
C TRP A 223 9.47 16.04 3.34
N GLN A 224 10.24 15.36 2.52
CA GLN A 224 10.56 15.78 1.15
C GLN A 224 10.02 14.83 0.09
N TRP A 225 9.30 13.78 0.49
CA TRP A 225 8.87 12.74 -0.42
C TRP A 225 7.72 13.20 -1.31
N PRO A 226 7.94 13.28 -2.64
CA PRO A 226 6.92 13.78 -3.55
C PRO A 226 5.94 12.65 -3.92
N VAL A 227 4.68 12.83 -3.65
CA VAL A 227 3.58 11.91 -3.99
C VAL A 227 2.55 12.60 -4.88
N GLN A 228 2.06 13.74 -4.42
CA GLN A 228 0.91 14.40 -5.04
C GLN A 228 1.16 14.81 -6.48
N GLN A 229 2.21 15.61 -6.72
CA GLN A 229 2.48 16.10 -8.07
C GLN A 229 2.76 14.98 -9.08
N PRO A 230 3.60 13.98 -8.79
CA PRO A 230 3.79 12.83 -9.65
C PRO A 230 2.49 12.05 -9.93
N LEU A 231 1.61 11.89 -8.94
CA LEU A 231 0.30 11.26 -9.16
C LEU A 231 -0.60 12.12 -10.05
N LEU A 232 -0.64 13.43 -9.84
CA LEU A 232 -1.49 14.34 -10.64
C LEU A 232 -1.04 14.44 -12.10
N GLN A 233 0.26 14.42 -12.35
CA GLN A 233 0.84 14.59 -13.69
C GLN A 233 1.12 13.26 -14.42
N GLY A 234 1.18 12.15 -13.69
CA GLY A 234 1.52 10.85 -14.23
C GLY A 234 0.49 10.32 -15.24
N PRO A 235 0.91 9.51 -16.21
CA PRO A 235 0.06 9.02 -17.29
C PRO A 235 -0.85 7.83 -16.88
N TRP A 236 -0.67 7.30 -15.68
CA TRP A 236 -1.35 6.08 -15.25
C TRP A 236 -2.80 6.35 -14.83
N PRO A 237 -3.77 5.53 -15.25
CA PRO A 237 -5.07 5.51 -14.60
C PRO A 237 -4.95 5.21 -13.09
N VAL A 238 -5.76 5.86 -12.26
CA VAL A 238 -5.72 5.68 -10.80
C VAL A 238 -7.11 5.32 -10.28
N LEU A 239 -7.19 4.19 -9.58
CA LEU A 239 -8.30 3.86 -8.69
C LEU A 239 -7.89 4.20 -7.25
N HIS A 240 -8.64 5.07 -6.58
CA HIS A 240 -8.38 5.51 -5.22
C HIS A 240 -9.50 5.08 -4.29
N ALA A 241 -9.21 4.20 -3.33
CA ALA A 241 -10.18 3.65 -2.38
C ALA A 241 -9.84 4.05 -0.94
N TRP A 242 -10.82 4.54 -0.20
CA TRP A 242 -10.65 4.92 1.22
C TRP A 242 -11.95 4.81 2.02
N GLY A 243 -11.81 4.69 3.33
CA GLY A 243 -12.91 4.76 4.28
C GLY A 243 -13.16 6.20 4.75
N ASP A 244 -14.40 6.62 4.85
CA ASP A 244 -14.72 7.96 5.36
C ASP A 244 -14.73 8.07 6.89
N ALA A 245 -14.58 6.95 7.59
CA ALA A 245 -14.34 6.87 9.04
C ALA A 245 -12.87 6.48 9.36
N ASP A 246 -11.95 6.74 8.45
CA ASP A 246 -10.52 6.51 8.67
C ASP A 246 -9.98 7.41 9.81
N ASP A 247 -9.41 6.78 10.83
CA ASP A 247 -8.84 7.44 12.00
C ASP A 247 -7.33 7.65 11.91
N MET A 248 -6.66 7.00 10.95
CA MET A 248 -5.21 7.11 10.74
C MET A 248 -4.85 8.17 9.69
N VAL A 249 -5.62 8.27 8.62
CA VAL A 249 -5.47 9.29 7.57
C VAL A 249 -6.74 10.15 7.58
N PRO A 250 -6.64 11.48 7.71
CA PRO A 250 -7.83 12.32 7.81
C PRO A 250 -8.66 12.26 6.52
N PRO A 251 -9.98 12.02 6.60
CA PRO A 251 -10.86 11.99 5.43
C PRO A 251 -10.72 13.20 4.53
N ALA A 252 -10.49 14.39 5.11
CA ALA A 252 -10.24 15.62 4.36
C ALA A 252 -9.01 15.55 3.43
N ALA A 253 -7.99 14.76 3.79
CA ALA A 253 -6.82 14.59 2.93
C ALA A 253 -7.13 13.78 1.67
N TYR A 254 -7.95 12.75 1.78
CA TYR A 254 -8.46 11.98 0.64
C TYR A 254 -9.29 12.87 -0.29
N GLU A 255 -10.23 13.63 0.29
CA GLU A 255 -11.14 14.51 -0.45
C GLU A 255 -10.37 15.62 -1.17
N GLN A 256 -9.36 16.21 -0.52
CA GLN A 256 -8.50 17.21 -1.13
C GLN A 256 -7.73 16.67 -2.33
N PHE A 257 -7.16 15.47 -2.22
CA PHE A 257 -6.50 14.86 -3.36
C PHE A 257 -7.50 14.50 -4.46
N ALA A 258 -8.63 13.89 -4.12
CA ALA A 258 -9.67 13.50 -5.07
C ALA A 258 -10.17 14.70 -5.88
N GLN A 259 -10.38 15.84 -5.23
CA GLN A 259 -10.79 17.09 -5.90
C GLN A 259 -9.73 17.55 -6.91
N ARG A 260 -8.44 17.54 -6.53
CA ARG A 260 -7.34 17.91 -7.44
C ARG A 260 -7.21 16.93 -8.61
N ALA A 261 -7.41 15.64 -8.33
CA ALA A 261 -7.26 14.57 -9.29
C ALA A 261 -8.35 14.55 -10.37
N GLN A 262 -9.47 15.24 -10.19
CA GLN A 262 -10.49 15.42 -11.24
C GLN A 262 -9.97 16.16 -12.47
N HIS A 263 -8.89 16.94 -12.32
CA HIS A 263 -8.29 17.71 -13.41
C HIS A 263 -7.09 17.01 -14.05
N ARG A 264 -6.84 15.75 -13.72
CA ARG A 264 -5.77 14.95 -14.35
C ARG A 264 -6.08 14.68 -15.82
N ASN A 265 -5.04 14.60 -16.64
CA ASN A 265 -5.18 14.12 -18.03
C ASN A 265 -5.45 12.61 -18.09
N ALA A 266 -4.86 11.84 -17.19
CA ALA A 266 -5.11 10.40 -17.11
C ALA A 266 -6.34 10.09 -16.23
N PRO A 267 -7.09 9.01 -16.50
CA PRO A 267 -8.29 8.66 -15.75
C PRO A 267 -8.07 8.55 -14.23
N TYR A 268 -8.99 9.10 -13.47
CA TYR A 268 -9.06 8.98 -12.02
C TYR A 268 -10.47 8.55 -11.60
N CYS A 269 -10.55 7.59 -10.71
CA CYS A 269 -11.82 7.18 -10.11
C CYS A 269 -11.64 6.97 -8.60
N ALA A 270 -12.61 7.44 -7.84
CA ALA A 270 -12.65 7.37 -6.40
C ALA A 270 -13.66 6.31 -5.94
N LEU A 271 -13.29 5.51 -4.97
CA LEU A 271 -14.17 4.58 -4.27
C LEU A 271 -14.18 4.94 -2.78
N ARG A 272 -15.07 5.83 -2.40
CA ARG A 272 -15.32 6.20 -1.01
C ARG A 272 -16.21 5.15 -0.37
N LEU A 273 -15.74 4.53 0.71
CA LEU A 273 -16.45 3.48 1.43
C LEU A 273 -17.06 4.08 2.69
N ALA A 274 -18.39 4.19 2.69
CA ALA A 274 -19.13 4.81 3.79
C ALA A 274 -18.96 4.04 5.10
N GLY A 275 -18.62 4.75 6.18
CA GLY A 275 -18.39 4.21 7.51
C GLY A 275 -17.17 3.30 7.64
N ALA A 276 -16.38 3.13 6.59
CA ALA A 276 -15.22 2.25 6.64
C ALA A 276 -14.02 2.93 7.33
N ASN A 277 -13.30 2.16 8.12
CA ASN A 277 -12.08 2.56 8.81
C ASN A 277 -10.85 2.48 7.88
N HIS A 278 -9.63 2.68 8.44
CA HIS A 278 -8.36 2.57 7.72
C HIS A 278 -8.16 1.20 7.03
N GLY A 279 -8.67 0.12 7.61
CA GLY A 279 -8.65 -1.22 7.03
C GLY A 279 -9.74 -1.46 5.96
N LEU A 280 -10.47 -0.44 5.56
CA LEU A 280 -11.61 -0.48 4.64
C LEU A 280 -12.76 -1.37 5.15
N GLN A 281 -12.95 -1.46 6.48
CA GLN A 281 -14.00 -2.25 7.11
C GLN A 281 -15.07 -1.33 7.71
N ALA A 282 -16.35 -1.62 7.46
CA ALA A 282 -17.50 -0.91 8.01
C ALA A 282 -18.49 -1.92 8.63
N GLY A 283 -18.37 -2.17 9.93
CA GLY A 283 -19.14 -3.22 10.60
C GLY A 283 -18.92 -4.58 9.96
N GLU A 284 -19.97 -5.19 9.42
CA GLU A 284 -19.90 -6.48 8.70
C GLU A 284 -19.52 -6.33 7.22
N VAL A 285 -19.49 -5.11 6.70
CA VAL A 285 -19.18 -4.85 5.30
C VAL A 285 -17.67 -4.82 5.09
N ASP A 286 -17.17 -5.75 4.29
CA ASP A 286 -15.78 -5.82 3.87
C ASP A 286 -15.57 -4.95 2.61
N GLY A 287 -15.27 -3.67 2.82
CA GLY A 287 -15.02 -2.73 1.73
C GLY A 287 -13.79 -3.07 0.90
N LEU A 288 -12.83 -3.79 1.48
CA LEU A 288 -11.69 -4.32 0.75
C LEU A 288 -12.12 -5.23 -0.39
N GLN A 289 -13.12 -6.11 -0.16
CA GLN A 289 -13.63 -6.98 -1.22
C GLN A 289 -14.38 -6.20 -2.31
N GLN A 290 -14.88 -5.00 -2.02
CA GLN A 290 -15.44 -4.12 -3.06
C GLN A 290 -14.33 -3.59 -4.00
N VAL A 291 -13.16 -3.26 -3.46
CA VAL A 291 -12.00 -2.90 -4.29
C VAL A 291 -11.60 -4.07 -5.19
N TRP A 292 -11.49 -5.28 -4.62
CA TRP A 292 -11.14 -6.46 -5.41
C TRP A 292 -12.19 -6.78 -6.47
N ALA A 293 -13.47 -6.61 -6.17
CA ALA A 293 -14.54 -6.79 -7.15
C ALA A 293 -14.44 -5.80 -8.32
N ALA A 294 -14.04 -4.56 -8.06
CA ALA A 294 -13.77 -3.59 -9.13
C ALA A 294 -12.61 -4.03 -10.02
N LEU A 295 -11.51 -4.56 -9.45
CA LEU A 295 -10.38 -5.09 -10.21
C LEU A 295 -10.77 -6.34 -11.02
N GLU A 296 -11.56 -7.23 -10.46
CA GLU A 296 -12.11 -8.40 -11.18
C GLU A 296 -13.02 -7.96 -12.35
N GLY A 297 -13.82 -6.92 -12.14
CA GLY A 297 -14.63 -6.30 -13.20
C GLY A 297 -13.76 -5.76 -14.33
N TRP A 298 -12.71 -5.02 -13.98
CA TRP A 298 -11.73 -4.52 -14.93
C TRP A 298 -11.00 -5.66 -15.67
N GLY A 299 -10.56 -6.68 -14.96
CA GLY A 299 -9.83 -7.83 -15.52
C GLY A 299 -10.63 -8.62 -16.57
N ARG A 300 -11.96 -8.45 -16.63
CA ARG A 300 -12.81 -9.03 -17.71
C ARG A 300 -12.72 -8.24 -19.00
N THR A 301 -12.54 -6.94 -18.94
CA THR A 301 -12.53 -6.03 -20.09
C THR A 301 -11.50 -4.91 -19.90
N PRO A 302 -10.17 -5.24 -19.83
CA PRO A 302 -9.13 -4.25 -19.50
C PRO A 302 -9.07 -3.06 -20.46
N GLN A 303 -9.45 -3.28 -21.72
CA GLN A 303 -9.49 -2.26 -22.77
C GLN A 303 -10.48 -1.11 -22.48
N ARG A 304 -11.45 -1.30 -21.58
CA ARG A 304 -12.37 -0.24 -21.14
C ARG A 304 -11.74 0.72 -20.14
N GLY A 305 -10.53 0.39 -19.62
CA GLY A 305 -9.83 1.17 -18.61
C GLY A 305 -10.26 0.85 -17.19
N LEU A 306 -9.35 1.13 -16.25
CA LEU A 306 -9.51 0.78 -14.82
C LEU A 306 -10.76 1.41 -14.19
N CYS A 307 -11.08 2.64 -14.56
CA CYS A 307 -12.20 3.38 -13.96
C CYS A 307 -13.59 2.97 -14.51
N ALA A 308 -13.66 2.26 -15.63
CA ALA A 308 -14.95 1.84 -16.19
C ALA A 308 -15.66 0.75 -15.37
N SER A 309 -14.92 0.07 -14.48
CA SER A 309 -15.45 -0.99 -13.60
C SER A 309 -15.93 -0.47 -12.24
N VAL A 310 -15.70 0.82 -11.95
CA VAL A 310 -16.14 1.45 -10.70
C VAL A 310 -17.54 2.02 -10.90
N THR A 311 -18.54 1.28 -10.42
CA THR A 311 -19.92 1.79 -10.43
C THR A 311 -20.08 2.70 -9.20
N PHE A 312 -20.21 4.00 -9.43
CA PHE A 312 -20.61 4.93 -8.36
C PHE A 312 -22.05 4.58 -7.93
N ARG A 313 -22.21 4.11 -6.71
CA ARG A 313 -23.51 3.97 -6.05
C ARG A 313 -23.65 5.04 -4.98
#